data_e6427e25c1729d0bd01c07f1238f1f50
#
_entry.id   e6427e25c1729d0bd01c07f1238f1f50
#
_cell.length_a   1.000
_cell.length_b   1.000
_cell.length_c   1.000
_cell.angle_alpha   90.00
_cell.angle_beta   90.00
_cell.angle_gamma   90.00
#
_symmetry.space_group_name_H-M   'P 1'
#
loop_
_entity.id
_entity.type
_entity.pdbx_description
1 polymer ?
#
loop_
_entity_poly.entity_id
_entity_poly.type
_entity_poly.pdbx_seq_one_letter_code
_entity_poly.pdbx_strand_id
1 'polypeptide(L)'
;MNKDYILKFVDETLTDKRKIHTAGVRDMALKLCDIYGADKEKVEIAALCHDLYRGKSIEELNNLVRKYNLGDEYIDNPNLAHGKIAAAVMKDILKIDDDDILNAVSFHTT
;
A
#
# COMPACT_ATOMS: atom_id res chain seq x y z
N MET A 1 13.07 5.30 7.95
CA MET A 1 12.49 4.15 7.21
C MET A 1 13.60 3.27 6.67
N ASN A 2 13.46 1.96 6.79
CA ASN A 2 14.42 1.02 6.19
C ASN A 2 13.90 0.60 4.81
N LYS A 3 14.44 1.20 3.76
CA LYS A 3 14.00 0.95 2.38
C LYS A 3 14.22 -0.51 1.95
N ASP A 4 15.33 -1.11 2.32
CA ASP A 4 15.63 -2.50 1.96
C ASP A 4 14.62 -3.47 2.58
N TYR A 5 14.24 -3.25 3.82
CA TYR A 5 13.20 -4.03 4.50
C TYR A 5 11.84 -3.85 3.82
N ILE A 6 11.50 -2.62 3.45
CA ILE A 6 10.25 -2.32 2.74
C ILE A 6 10.21 -3.03 1.39
N LEU A 7 11.27 -2.96 0.61
CA LEU A 7 11.36 -3.63 -0.70
C LEU A 7 11.21 -5.13 -0.57
N LYS A 8 11.85 -5.73 0.43
CA LYS A 8 11.73 -7.17 0.69
C LYS A 8 10.29 -7.56 1.07
N PHE A 9 9.67 -6.79 1.94
CA PHE A 9 8.28 -7.04 2.35
C PHE A 9 7.32 -6.94 1.17
N VAL A 10 7.47 -5.93 0.33
CA VAL A 10 6.67 -5.74 -0.88
C VAL A 10 6.83 -6.94 -1.81
N ASP A 11 8.07 -7.36 -2.07
CA ASP A 11 8.36 -8.48 -2.96
C ASP A 11 7.76 -9.80 -2.45
N GLU A 12 7.81 -10.03 -1.14
CA GLU A 12 7.26 -11.25 -0.54
C GLU A 12 5.73 -11.23 -0.43
N THR A 13 5.12 -10.05 -0.40
CA THR A 13 3.67 -9.91 -0.18
C THR A 13 2.87 -9.85 -1.48
N LEU A 14 3.39 -9.16 -2.51
CA LEU A 14 2.69 -9.02 -3.78
C LEU A 14 2.68 -10.32 -4.57
N THR A 15 1.57 -10.58 -5.27
CA THR A 15 1.52 -11.62 -6.30
C THR A 15 2.38 -11.20 -7.49
N ASP A 16 2.84 -12.16 -8.31
CA ASP A 16 3.68 -11.85 -9.48
C ASP A 16 3.00 -10.87 -10.43
N LYS A 17 1.70 -11.04 -10.64
CA LYS A 17 0.90 -10.13 -11.47
C LYS A 17 0.93 -8.70 -10.92
N ARG A 18 0.81 -8.54 -9.62
CA ARG A 18 0.80 -7.22 -8.97
C ARG A 18 2.18 -6.57 -8.96
N LYS A 19 3.25 -7.36 -8.92
CA LYS A 19 4.62 -6.84 -9.00
C LYS A 19 4.86 -6.06 -10.29
N ILE A 20 4.41 -6.60 -11.41
CA ILE A 20 4.56 -5.95 -12.73
C ILE A 20 3.78 -4.63 -12.75
N HIS A 21 2.52 -4.65 -12.31
CA HIS A 21 1.69 -3.46 -12.22
C HIS A 21 2.32 -2.40 -11.30
N THR A 22 2.78 -2.80 -10.13
CA THR A 22 3.37 -1.90 -9.13
C THR A 22 4.66 -1.27 -9.64
N ALA A 23 5.50 -2.01 -10.35
CA ALA A 23 6.71 -1.45 -10.95
C ALA A 23 6.38 -0.34 -11.96
N GLY A 24 5.35 -0.54 -12.79
CA GLY A 24 4.90 0.47 -13.74
C GLY A 24 4.34 1.72 -13.06
N VAL A 25 3.55 1.54 -12.01
CA VAL A 25 3.01 2.66 -11.22
C VAL A 25 4.13 3.45 -10.55
N ARG A 26 5.13 2.76 -9.98
CA ARG A 26 6.29 3.41 -9.38
C ARG A 26 7.04 4.26 -10.41
N ASP A 27 7.31 3.71 -11.59
CA ASP A 27 8.05 4.44 -12.63
C ASP A 27 7.29 5.67 -13.09
N MET A 28 5.98 5.57 -13.29
CA MET A 28 5.13 6.71 -13.64
C MET A 28 5.12 7.77 -12.54
N ALA A 29 4.99 7.34 -11.29
CA ALA A 29 4.95 8.23 -10.13
C ALA A 29 6.27 9.01 -9.99
N LEU A 30 7.42 8.36 -10.22
CA LEU A 30 8.72 9.02 -10.17
C LEU A 30 8.90 10.06 -11.29
N LYS A 31 8.37 9.78 -12.48
CA LYS A 31 8.37 10.77 -13.57
C LYS A 31 7.53 11.99 -13.21
N LEU A 32 6.37 11.79 -12.60
CA LEU A 32 5.52 12.90 -12.15
C LEU A 32 6.19 13.72 -11.04
N CYS A 33 6.99 13.09 -10.18
CA CYS A 33 7.77 13.82 -9.18
C CYS A 33 8.77 14.78 -9.81
N ASP A 34 9.43 14.39 -10.88
CA ASP A 34 10.36 15.25 -11.61
C ASP A 34 9.66 16.49 -12.19
N ILE A 35 8.39 16.33 -12.62
CA ILE A 35 7.61 17.42 -13.19
C ILE A 35 7.08 18.36 -12.10
N TYR A 36 6.57 17.83 -10.99
CA TYR A 36 5.86 18.59 -9.97
C TYR A 36 6.65 18.89 -8.70
N GLY A 37 7.90 18.40 -8.62
CA GLY A 37 8.77 18.68 -7.47
C GLY A 37 8.37 17.99 -6.17
N ALA A 38 7.63 16.88 -6.23
CA ALA A 38 7.24 16.12 -5.06
C ALA A 38 8.41 15.32 -4.47
N ASP A 39 8.28 14.90 -3.21
CA ASP A 39 9.30 14.10 -2.54
C ASP A 39 9.34 12.69 -3.13
N LYS A 40 10.44 12.38 -3.81
CA LYS A 40 10.61 11.11 -4.54
C LYS A 40 10.54 9.89 -3.63
N GLU A 41 11.15 9.95 -2.46
CA GLU A 41 11.16 8.82 -1.53
C GLU A 41 9.76 8.49 -1.03
N LYS A 42 9.00 9.51 -0.63
CA LYS A 42 7.62 9.34 -0.18
C LYS A 42 6.73 8.77 -1.27
N VAL A 43 6.85 9.30 -2.47
CA VAL A 43 6.04 8.85 -3.63
C VAL A 43 6.39 7.42 -4.01
N GLU A 44 7.68 7.08 -4.02
CA GLU A 44 8.11 5.71 -4.33
C GLU A 44 7.54 4.71 -3.35
N ILE A 45 7.63 4.99 -2.05
CA ILE A 45 7.11 4.09 -1.01
C ILE A 45 5.60 3.93 -1.12
N ALA A 46 4.87 5.02 -1.32
CA ALA A 46 3.42 4.95 -1.51
C ALA A 46 3.05 4.12 -2.75
N ALA A 47 3.76 4.31 -3.86
CA ALA A 47 3.52 3.54 -5.08
C ALA A 47 3.81 2.05 -4.89
N LEU A 48 4.90 1.71 -4.22
CA LEU A 48 5.27 0.31 -3.96
C LEU A 48 4.26 -0.40 -3.07
N CYS A 49 3.65 0.30 -2.13
CA CYS A 49 2.79 -0.31 -1.11
C CYS A 49 1.29 -0.21 -1.42
N HIS A 50 0.87 0.59 -2.41
CA HIS A 50 -0.56 0.88 -2.59
C HIS A 50 -1.41 -0.36 -2.87
N ASP A 51 -0.88 -1.37 -3.53
CA ASP A 51 -1.60 -2.58 -3.95
C ASP A 51 -1.18 -3.84 -3.18
N LEU A 52 -0.48 -3.71 -2.04
CA LEU A 52 0.05 -4.87 -1.28
C LEU A 52 -1.00 -5.97 -1.07
N TYR A 53 -2.23 -5.61 -0.79
CA TYR A 53 -3.29 -6.57 -0.44
C TYR A 53 -4.35 -6.72 -1.51
N ARG A 54 -4.20 -6.07 -2.65
CA ARG A 54 -5.10 -6.27 -3.76
C ARG A 54 -4.95 -7.68 -4.32
N GLY A 55 -6.06 -8.35 -4.59
CA GLY A 55 -6.06 -9.71 -5.11
C GLY A 55 -5.91 -10.81 -4.06
N LYS A 56 -5.80 -10.46 -2.79
CA LYS A 56 -5.85 -11.42 -1.69
C LYS A 56 -7.28 -11.92 -1.49
N SER A 57 -7.45 -13.09 -0.84
CA SER A 57 -8.79 -13.64 -0.60
C SER A 57 -9.62 -12.73 0.31
N ILE A 58 -10.95 -12.79 0.15
CA ILE A 58 -11.87 -12.05 1.01
C ILE A 58 -11.68 -12.45 2.47
N GLU A 59 -11.46 -13.73 2.75
CA GLU A 59 -11.23 -14.22 4.11
C GLU A 59 -9.98 -13.58 4.72
N GLU A 60 -8.87 -13.54 3.99
CA GLU A 60 -7.63 -12.91 4.47
C GLU A 60 -7.83 -11.41 4.73
N LEU A 61 -8.49 -10.71 3.79
CA LEU A 61 -8.77 -9.28 3.95
C LEU A 61 -9.68 -9.00 5.14
N ASN A 62 -10.73 -9.80 5.32
CA ASN A 62 -11.64 -9.65 6.46
C ASN A 62 -10.93 -9.86 7.80
N ASN A 63 -10.03 -10.84 7.85
CA ASN A 63 -9.23 -11.08 9.06
C ASN A 63 -8.35 -9.87 9.38
N LEU A 64 -7.76 -9.22 8.39
CA LEU A 64 -6.95 -8.02 8.58
C LEU A 64 -7.79 -6.81 8.98
N VAL A 65 -9.00 -6.66 8.41
CA VAL A 65 -9.94 -5.62 8.83
C VAL A 65 -10.25 -5.75 10.33
N ARG A 66 -10.51 -6.98 10.79
CA ARG A 66 -10.78 -7.25 12.21
C ARG A 66 -9.55 -7.01 13.08
N LYS A 67 -8.39 -7.50 12.63
CA LYS A 67 -7.12 -7.34 13.37
C LYS A 67 -6.80 -5.87 13.63
N TYR A 68 -6.99 -5.01 12.64
CA TYR A 68 -6.67 -3.60 12.75
C TYR A 68 -7.86 -2.72 13.12
N ASN A 69 -9.03 -3.34 13.37
CA ASN A 69 -10.25 -2.63 13.78
C ASN A 69 -10.60 -1.47 12.85
N LEU A 70 -10.59 -1.75 11.55
CA LEU A 70 -10.76 -0.71 10.53
C LEU A 70 -12.21 -0.25 10.35
N GLY A 71 -13.19 -1.14 10.63
CA GLY A 71 -14.61 -0.83 10.52
C GLY A 71 -15.36 -1.89 9.74
N ASP A 72 -16.63 -2.11 10.12
CA ASP A 72 -17.47 -3.16 9.53
C ASP A 72 -17.78 -2.91 8.06
N GLU A 73 -17.74 -1.65 7.61
CA GLU A 73 -17.96 -1.27 6.21
C GLU A 73 -16.94 -1.86 5.25
N TYR A 74 -15.78 -2.29 5.75
CA TYR A 74 -14.72 -2.89 4.94
C TYR A 74 -14.81 -4.41 4.86
N ILE A 75 -15.66 -5.04 5.67
CA ILE A 75 -15.90 -6.48 5.62
C ILE A 75 -16.61 -6.83 4.31
N ASP A 76 -16.15 -7.89 3.63
CA ASP A 76 -16.66 -8.33 2.33
C ASP A 76 -16.58 -7.26 1.24
N ASN A 77 -15.71 -6.27 1.40
CA ASN A 77 -15.55 -5.16 0.47
C ASN A 77 -14.08 -4.95 0.10
N PRO A 78 -13.49 -5.87 -0.69
CA PRO A 78 -12.05 -5.84 -0.98
C PRO A 78 -11.59 -4.58 -1.70
N ASN A 79 -12.41 -4.00 -2.55
CA ASN A 79 -12.05 -2.80 -3.31
C ASN A 79 -11.83 -1.59 -2.40
N LEU A 80 -12.64 -1.43 -1.37
CA LEU A 80 -12.46 -0.34 -0.39
C LEU A 80 -11.43 -0.71 0.68
N ALA A 81 -11.35 -1.99 1.06
CA ALA A 81 -10.56 -2.44 2.18
C ALA A 81 -9.06 -2.45 1.90
N HIS A 82 -8.63 -2.80 0.69
CA HIS A 82 -7.21 -3.09 0.45
C HIS A 82 -6.29 -1.89 0.72
N GLY A 83 -6.73 -0.67 0.42
CA GLY A 83 -5.95 0.54 0.72
C GLY A 83 -5.81 0.79 2.22
N LYS A 84 -6.91 0.64 2.95
CA LYS A 84 -6.92 0.81 4.41
C LYS A 84 -6.06 -0.24 5.11
N ILE A 85 -6.15 -1.49 4.65
CA ILE A 85 -5.33 -2.59 5.16
C ILE A 85 -3.84 -2.32 4.90
N ALA A 86 -3.49 -1.93 3.68
CA ALA A 86 -2.11 -1.64 3.34
C ALA A 86 -1.53 -0.54 4.24
N ALA A 87 -2.26 0.55 4.46
CA ALA A 87 -1.81 1.63 5.34
C ALA A 87 -1.62 1.15 6.79
N ALA A 88 -2.54 0.33 7.31
CA ALA A 88 -2.44 -0.21 8.66
C ALA A 88 -1.22 -1.14 8.82
N VAL A 89 -0.97 -1.99 7.84
CA VAL A 89 0.20 -2.89 7.82
C VAL A 89 1.51 -2.09 7.71
N MET A 90 1.53 -1.07 6.87
CA MET A 90 2.70 -0.20 6.73
C MET A 90 3.08 0.44 8.07
N LYS A 91 2.10 0.92 8.80
CA LYS A 91 2.33 1.51 10.11
C LYS A 91 2.78 0.47 11.14
N ASP A 92 2.11 -0.68 11.18
CA ASP A 92 2.36 -1.74 12.16
C ASP A 92 3.68 -2.49 11.91
N ILE A 93 3.86 -3.00 10.69
CA ILE A 93 4.97 -3.89 10.36
C ILE A 93 6.18 -3.13 9.83
N LEU A 94 5.96 -2.21 8.89
CA LEU A 94 7.04 -1.45 8.26
C LEU A 94 7.45 -0.22 9.06
N LYS A 95 6.72 0.07 10.13
CA LYS A 95 7.00 1.21 11.03
C LYS A 95 7.05 2.55 10.31
N ILE A 96 6.24 2.69 9.26
CA ILE A 96 6.09 3.95 8.55
C ILE A 96 5.09 4.81 9.32
N ASP A 97 5.53 5.99 9.76
CA ASP A 97 4.72 6.92 10.56
C ASP A 97 4.52 8.26 9.86
N ASP A 98 4.76 8.32 8.57
CA ASP A 98 4.57 9.51 7.75
C ASP A 98 3.13 9.57 7.25
N ASP A 99 2.37 10.57 7.72
CA ASP A 99 0.95 10.70 7.39
C ASP A 99 0.71 10.93 5.89
N ASP A 100 1.61 11.61 5.19
CA ASP A 100 1.48 11.82 3.74
C ASP A 100 1.51 10.51 3.00
N ILE A 101 2.45 9.62 3.35
CA ILE A 101 2.57 8.29 2.74
C ILE A 101 1.35 7.43 3.10
N LEU A 102 0.99 7.37 4.38
CA LEU A 102 -0.12 6.55 4.85
C LEU A 102 -1.45 6.99 4.25
N ASN A 103 -1.70 8.29 4.17
CA ASN A 103 -2.93 8.82 3.57
C ASN A 103 -2.99 8.55 2.07
N ALA A 104 -1.87 8.70 1.37
CA ALA A 104 -1.82 8.41 -0.08
C ALA A 104 -2.23 6.96 -0.36
N VAL A 105 -1.73 6.00 0.43
CA VAL A 105 -2.08 4.58 0.29
C VAL A 105 -3.50 4.32 0.75
N SER A 106 -3.88 4.85 1.91
CA SER A 106 -5.21 4.61 2.51
C SER A 106 -6.35 5.09 1.62
N PHE A 107 -6.18 6.21 0.93
CA PHE A 107 -7.25 6.84 0.16
C PHE A 107 -7.16 6.64 -1.35
N HIS A 108 -6.21 5.84 -1.85
CA HIS A 108 -6.08 5.64 -3.30
C HIS A 108 -7.28 4.93 -3.93
N THR A 109 -8.11 4.26 -3.13
CA THR A 109 -9.30 3.52 -3.60
C THR A 109 -10.61 4.28 -3.41
N THR A 110 -10.56 5.51 -2.94
CA THR A 110 -11.76 6.32 -2.69
C THR A 110 -11.95 7.45 -3.67
#